data_36259c7b52278e6f763363cb52912b33
#
_entry.id   36259c7b52278e6f763363cb52912b33
#
_cell.length_a   1.000
_cell.length_b   1.000
_cell.length_c   1.000
_cell.angle_alpha   90.00
_cell.angle_beta   90.00
_cell.angle_gamma   90.00
#
_symmetry.space_group_name_H-M   'P 1'
#
loop_
_entity.id
_entity.type
_entity.pdbx_description
1 polymer ?
#
loop_
_entity_poly.entity_id
_entity_poly.type
_entity_poly.pdbx_seq_one_letter_code
_entity_poly.pdbx_strand_id
1 'polypeptide(L)'
;GQTKYLGEVKHSESCLTIRVPVIGREIEGKTELIEWFLSQKNSKAKGFASVYYSGITTIRLAYEIITIIEKYPKLSGIIQISTNKISKYNLLLLLDKYFDTNVELEVDNTIKSDKSLNADKYKQLTDFKAPSWEAMIKELAEDRDGYI
;
A
#
# COMPACT_ATOMS: atom_id res chain seq x y z
N GLY A 1 15.22 3.59 7.17
CA GLY A 1 14.31 4.04 8.23
C GLY A 1 14.74 5.32 8.94
N GLN A 2 16.02 5.48 9.32
CA GLN A 2 16.49 6.64 10.09
C GLN A 2 16.38 7.97 9.32
N THR A 3 16.73 8.00 8.05
CA THR A 3 16.63 9.20 7.20
C THR A 3 15.19 9.70 7.06
N LYS A 4 14.23 8.80 6.86
CA LYS A 4 12.79 9.16 6.82
C LYS A 4 12.33 9.71 8.17
N TYR A 5 12.75 9.09 9.28
CA TYR A 5 12.41 9.56 10.63
C TYR A 5 12.96 10.95 10.95
N LEU A 6 14.19 11.26 10.50
CA LEU A 6 14.81 12.59 10.66
C LEU A 6 14.10 13.67 9.83
N GLY A 7 13.49 13.31 8.70
CA GLY A 7 12.73 14.24 7.85
C GLY A 7 11.29 14.51 8.32
N GLU A 8 10.81 13.84 9.38
CA GLU A 8 9.45 14.04 9.88
C GLU A 8 9.31 15.36 10.64
N VAL A 9 8.29 16.14 10.30
CA VAL A 9 7.87 17.31 11.07
C VAL A 9 7.03 16.85 12.27
N LYS A 10 7.60 16.86 13.47
CA LYS A 10 7.00 16.23 14.65
C LYS A 10 6.17 17.18 15.52
N HIS A 11 6.49 18.46 15.52
CA HIS A 11 5.98 19.44 16.48
C HIS A 11 5.51 20.73 15.80
N SER A 12 4.63 20.61 14.80
CA SER A 12 4.02 21.77 14.16
C SER A 12 2.51 21.62 14.17
N GLU A 13 1.81 22.61 14.68
CA GLU A 13 0.34 22.66 14.65
C GLU A 13 -0.19 22.94 13.25
N SER A 14 0.67 23.39 12.33
CA SER A 14 0.32 23.70 10.93
C SER A 14 0.75 22.63 9.92
N CYS A 15 1.40 21.56 10.37
CA CYS A 15 1.89 20.51 9.47
C CYS A 15 1.32 19.16 9.83
N LEU A 16 0.97 18.37 8.82
CA LEU A 16 0.58 16.98 8.95
C LEU A 16 1.63 16.07 8.34
N THR A 17 2.18 15.16 9.13
CA THR A 17 3.04 14.07 8.64
C THR A 17 2.24 12.79 8.56
N ILE A 18 2.14 12.22 7.36
CA ILE A 18 1.44 10.97 7.10
C ILE A 18 2.47 9.84 6.97
N ARG A 19 2.42 8.86 7.87
CA ARG A 19 3.13 7.60 7.75
C ARG A 19 2.22 6.59 7.06
N VAL A 20 2.62 6.15 5.89
CA VAL A 20 1.80 5.25 5.08
C VAL A 20 2.68 4.29 4.28
N PRO A 21 2.44 2.98 4.33
CA PRO A 21 3.05 2.06 3.38
C PRO A 21 2.24 2.12 2.08
N VAL A 22 2.89 2.47 1.00
CA VAL A 22 2.23 2.65 -0.32
C VAL A 22 2.63 1.54 -1.27
N ILE A 23 1.70 1.11 -2.10
CA ILE A 23 1.93 0.20 -3.21
C ILE A 23 1.28 0.78 -4.48
N GLY A 24 2.01 0.75 -5.60
CA GLY A 24 1.52 1.26 -6.88
C GLY A 24 2.37 0.75 -8.02
N ARG A 25 1.98 1.14 -9.23
CA ARG A 25 2.77 0.90 -10.44
C ARG A 25 3.98 1.84 -10.46
N GLU A 26 5.06 1.44 -11.08
CA GLU A 26 6.19 2.30 -11.37
C GLU A 26 5.99 2.98 -12.75
N ILE A 27 6.35 4.26 -12.86
CA ILE A 27 6.38 4.97 -14.14
C ILE A 27 7.58 4.48 -14.95
N GLU A 28 8.71 4.30 -14.28
CA GLU A 28 9.94 3.78 -14.86
C GLU A 28 10.56 2.73 -13.93
N GLY A 29 11.06 1.63 -14.49
CA GLY A 29 11.72 0.57 -13.73
C GLY A 29 10.87 -0.70 -13.60
N LYS A 30 11.42 -1.69 -12.88
CA LYS A 30 10.76 -2.98 -12.56
C LYS A 30 11.29 -3.52 -11.23
N THR A 31 11.52 -2.65 -10.27
CA THR A 31 12.19 -3.00 -9.01
C THR A 31 11.21 -3.13 -7.85
N GLU A 32 10.12 -2.40 -7.90
CA GLU A 32 9.09 -2.46 -6.88
C GLU A 32 8.19 -3.70 -7.07
N LEU A 33 7.43 -4.04 -6.03
CA LEU A 33 6.72 -5.32 -5.93
C LEU A 33 5.79 -5.62 -7.11
N ILE A 34 5.02 -4.64 -7.56
CA ILE A 34 4.02 -4.86 -8.61
C ILE A 34 4.72 -5.09 -9.96
N GLU A 35 5.59 -4.19 -10.39
CA GLU A 35 6.27 -4.32 -11.67
C GLU A 35 7.18 -5.55 -11.72
N TRP A 36 7.86 -5.85 -10.60
CA TRP A 36 8.58 -7.10 -10.47
C TRP A 36 7.66 -8.31 -10.70
N PHE A 37 6.48 -8.33 -10.04
CA PHE A 37 5.55 -9.45 -10.17
C PHE A 37 4.96 -9.57 -11.59
N LEU A 38 4.58 -8.44 -12.20
CA LEU A 38 4.09 -8.43 -13.58
C LEU A 38 5.15 -8.93 -14.58
N SER A 39 6.43 -8.70 -14.30
CA SER A 39 7.52 -9.23 -15.11
C SER A 39 7.67 -10.76 -15.03
N GLN A 40 7.07 -11.41 -14.02
CA GLN A 40 7.07 -12.88 -13.86
C GLN A 40 5.95 -13.58 -14.64
N LYS A 41 5.25 -12.89 -15.54
CA LYS A 41 4.13 -13.44 -16.30
C LYS A 41 4.49 -14.78 -16.96
N ASN A 42 3.58 -15.78 -16.81
CA ASN A 42 3.75 -17.15 -17.30
C ASN A 42 4.97 -17.90 -16.72
N SER A 43 5.43 -17.53 -15.53
CA SER A 43 6.56 -18.18 -14.86
C SER A 43 6.20 -18.63 -13.44
N LYS A 44 7.21 -18.97 -12.65
CA LYS A 44 7.04 -19.35 -11.23
C LYS A 44 7.60 -18.24 -10.34
N ALA A 45 6.91 -17.98 -9.24
CA ALA A 45 7.37 -17.04 -8.23
C ALA A 45 7.06 -17.57 -6.82
N LYS A 46 7.83 -17.11 -5.82
CA LYS A 46 7.57 -17.41 -4.41
C LYS A 46 6.92 -16.24 -3.71
N GLY A 47 5.89 -16.53 -2.93
CA GLY A 47 5.20 -15.57 -2.10
C GLY A 47 5.38 -15.87 -0.60
N PHE A 48 5.84 -14.89 0.16
CA PHE A 48 6.03 -15.05 1.61
C PHE A 48 4.69 -15.01 2.35
N ALA A 49 4.27 -16.16 2.90
CA ALA A 49 2.99 -16.29 3.60
C ALA A 49 3.00 -15.69 5.02
N SER A 50 4.18 -15.56 5.62
CA SER A 50 4.36 -15.02 6.97
C SER A 50 4.99 -13.62 6.99
N VAL A 51 5.02 -12.92 5.86
CA VAL A 51 5.44 -11.51 5.75
C VAL A 51 4.22 -10.65 5.52
N TYR A 52 3.84 -9.85 6.52
CA TYR A 52 2.63 -9.05 6.52
C TYR A 52 2.87 -7.59 6.18
N TYR A 53 1.87 -6.99 5.57
CA TYR A 53 1.82 -5.62 5.08
C TYR A 53 0.40 -5.05 5.25
N SER A 54 0.27 -3.75 5.49
CA SER A 54 -1.03 -3.09 5.68
C SER A 54 -1.12 -1.76 4.91
N GLY A 55 -0.57 -1.75 3.71
CA GLY A 55 -0.49 -0.54 2.90
C GLY A 55 -1.80 -0.11 2.24
N ILE A 56 -1.68 0.90 1.42
CA ILE A 56 -2.74 1.44 0.58
C ILE A 56 -2.19 1.65 -0.84
N THR A 57 -3.02 1.58 -1.87
CA THR A 57 -2.58 1.88 -3.23
C THR A 57 -2.36 3.37 -3.44
N THR A 58 -1.51 3.73 -4.41
CA THR A 58 -1.24 5.13 -4.78
C THR A 58 -2.52 5.89 -5.11
N ILE A 59 -3.44 5.26 -5.83
CA ILE A 59 -4.75 5.84 -6.21
C ILE A 59 -5.56 6.17 -4.96
N ARG A 60 -5.72 5.21 -4.05
CA ARG A 60 -6.48 5.41 -2.82
C ARG A 60 -5.83 6.40 -1.87
N LEU A 61 -4.50 6.44 -1.82
CA LEU A 61 -3.80 7.46 -1.06
C LEU A 61 -4.05 8.85 -1.61
N ALA A 62 -4.09 9.03 -2.94
CA ALA A 62 -4.40 10.31 -3.56
C ALA A 62 -5.81 10.80 -3.15
N TYR A 63 -6.83 9.94 -3.24
CA TYR A 63 -8.18 10.27 -2.76
C TYR A 63 -8.21 10.62 -1.28
N GLU A 64 -7.45 9.91 -0.46
CA GLU A 64 -7.39 10.16 0.98
C GLU A 64 -6.73 11.48 1.30
N ILE A 65 -5.67 11.87 0.59
CA ILE A 65 -5.02 13.17 0.73
C ILE A 65 -6.00 14.31 0.36
N ILE A 66 -6.75 14.17 -0.73
CA ILE A 66 -7.79 15.14 -1.13
C ILE A 66 -8.85 15.26 -0.01
N THR A 67 -9.32 14.13 0.50
CA THR A 67 -10.30 14.09 1.60
C THR A 67 -9.77 14.81 2.85
N ILE A 68 -8.51 14.61 3.20
CA ILE A 68 -7.88 15.30 4.36
C ILE A 68 -7.87 16.81 4.12
N ILE A 69 -7.46 17.26 2.94
CA ILE A 69 -7.37 18.69 2.60
C ILE A 69 -8.75 19.35 2.68
N GLU A 70 -9.77 18.70 2.12
CA GLU A 70 -11.11 19.26 2.02
C GLU A 70 -11.91 19.20 3.34
N LYS A 71 -11.87 18.05 4.02
CA LYS A 71 -12.74 17.80 5.18
C LYS A 71 -12.06 18.00 6.54
N TYR A 72 -10.73 17.82 6.60
CA TYR A 72 -9.96 17.85 7.85
C TYR A 72 -8.77 18.83 7.80
N PRO A 73 -8.96 20.08 7.33
CA PRO A 73 -7.85 21.04 7.09
C PRO A 73 -7.10 21.44 8.38
N LYS A 74 -7.65 21.13 9.55
CA LYS A 74 -7.02 21.38 10.85
C LYS A 74 -6.27 20.16 11.41
N LEU A 75 -6.28 19.03 10.69
CA LEU A 75 -5.56 17.84 11.11
C LEU A 75 -4.06 18.11 11.07
N SER A 76 -3.37 17.87 12.18
CA SER A 76 -1.95 18.17 12.32
C SER A 76 -1.20 17.09 13.09
N GLY A 77 0.13 17.19 13.11
CA GLY A 77 1.01 16.25 13.79
C GLY A 77 1.27 14.98 12.98
N ILE A 78 1.42 13.82 13.65
CA ILE A 78 1.74 12.55 13.00
C ILE A 78 0.54 11.62 13.04
N ILE A 79 0.14 11.14 11.87
CA ILE A 79 -0.88 10.10 11.69
C ILE A 79 -0.32 8.92 10.90
N GLN A 80 -0.99 7.77 11.06
CA GLN A 80 -0.72 6.59 10.24
C GLN A 80 -1.97 6.24 9.44
N ILE A 81 -1.82 6.04 8.13
CA ILE A 81 -2.88 5.53 7.27
C ILE A 81 -2.50 4.10 6.89
N SER A 82 -3.39 3.17 7.17
CA SER A 82 -3.19 1.77 6.80
C SER A 82 -4.53 1.06 6.64
N THR A 83 -4.51 -0.04 5.90
CA THR A 83 -5.66 -0.93 5.70
C THR A 83 -5.51 -2.21 6.54
N ASN A 84 -6.36 -3.19 6.32
CA ASN A 84 -6.22 -4.50 6.94
C ASN A 84 -4.92 -5.16 6.45
N LYS A 85 -4.25 -5.88 7.36
CA LYS A 85 -3.01 -6.54 6.98
C LYS A 85 -3.25 -7.71 6.04
N ILE A 86 -2.34 -7.88 5.09
CA ILE A 86 -2.31 -8.98 4.13
C ILE A 86 -0.92 -9.59 4.11
N SER A 87 -0.81 -10.90 3.86
CA SER A 87 0.49 -11.51 3.59
C SER A 87 0.97 -11.15 2.18
N LYS A 88 2.29 -11.11 1.96
CA LYS A 88 2.82 -10.91 0.60
C LYS A 88 2.31 -11.97 -0.37
N TYR A 89 2.19 -13.23 0.06
CA TYR A 89 1.62 -14.30 -0.75
C TYR A 89 0.19 -13.98 -1.21
N ASN A 90 -0.70 -13.62 -0.28
CA ASN A 90 -2.09 -13.28 -0.63
C ASN A 90 -2.19 -12.01 -1.50
N LEU A 91 -1.29 -11.06 -1.31
CA LEU A 91 -1.21 -9.87 -2.17
C LEU A 91 -0.84 -10.24 -3.61
N LEU A 92 0.14 -11.17 -3.79
CA LEU A 92 0.51 -11.66 -5.12
C LEU A 92 -0.61 -12.45 -5.78
N LEU A 93 -1.41 -13.22 -5.02
CA LEU A 93 -2.62 -13.89 -5.55
C LEU A 93 -3.65 -12.88 -6.09
N LEU A 94 -3.85 -11.75 -5.41
CA LEU A 94 -4.73 -10.70 -5.90
C LEU A 94 -4.17 -10.03 -7.17
N LEU A 95 -2.87 -9.79 -7.22
CA LEU A 95 -2.22 -9.26 -8.41
C LEU A 95 -2.35 -10.22 -9.60
N ASP A 96 -2.12 -11.52 -9.39
CA ASP A 96 -2.30 -12.53 -10.43
C ASP A 96 -3.73 -12.52 -10.98
N LYS A 97 -4.72 -12.52 -10.08
CA LYS A 97 -6.15 -12.51 -10.42
C LYS A 97 -6.55 -11.32 -11.30
N TYR A 98 -6.09 -10.10 -10.97
CA TYR A 98 -6.58 -8.88 -11.61
C TYR A 98 -5.71 -8.39 -12.78
N PHE A 99 -4.46 -8.83 -12.86
CA PHE A 99 -3.55 -8.49 -13.95
C PHE A 99 -3.37 -9.64 -14.97
N ASP A 100 -4.01 -10.79 -14.78
CA ASP A 100 -3.93 -11.97 -15.65
C ASP A 100 -2.48 -12.37 -15.94
N THR A 101 -1.68 -12.50 -14.89
CA THR A 101 -0.25 -12.79 -15.05
C THR A 101 0.04 -14.27 -15.27
N ASN A 102 -0.88 -15.16 -14.84
CA ASN A 102 -0.72 -16.61 -14.95
C ASN A 102 0.59 -17.11 -14.33
N VAL A 103 0.92 -16.59 -13.15
CA VAL A 103 2.12 -16.97 -12.39
C VAL A 103 1.83 -18.16 -11.49
N GLU A 104 2.64 -19.22 -11.58
CA GLU A 104 2.58 -20.33 -10.63
C GLU A 104 3.19 -19.90 -9.29
N LEU A 105 2.34 -19.57 -8.30
CA LEU A 105 2.76 -19.07 -7.00
C LEU A 105 3.02 -20.21 -6.02
N GLU A 106 4.26 -20.30 -5.54
CA GLU A 106 4.65 -21.20 -4.46
C GLU A 106 4.66 -20.47 -3.11
N VAL A 107 4.15 -21.15 -2.07
CA VAL A 107 4.18 -20.61 -0.69
C VAL A 107 5.59 -20.70 -0.11
N ASP A 108 6.10 -19.57 0.40
CA ASP A 108 7.36 -19.51 1.14
C ASP A 108 7.10 -19.09 2.60
N ASN A 109 7.47 -19.96 3.54
CA ASN A 109 7.34 -19.76 4.99
C ASN A 109 8.68 -19.48 5.69
N THR A 110 9.76 -19.31 4.95
CA THR A 110 11.12 -19.16 5.51
C THR A 110 11.32 -17.85 6.25
N ILE A 111 10.60 -16.79 5.83
CA ILE A 111 10.73 -15.44 6.39
C ILE A 111 9.45 -15.08 7.15
N LYS A 112 9.63 -14.56 8.37
CA LYS A 112 8.54 -14.00 9.19
C LYS A 112 8.81 -12.52 9.47
N SER A 113 7.86 -11.67 9.14
CA SER A 113 7.95 -10.23 9.41
C SER A 113 6.57 -9.61 9.43
N ASP A 114 6.31 -8.70 10.35
CA ASP A 114 5.09 -7.90 10.37
C ASP A 114 5.48 -6.41 10.30
N LYS A 115 5.18 -5.79 9.18
CA LYS A 115 5.41 -4.37 8.89
C LYS A 115 4.09 -3.60 8.80
N SER A 116 3.04 -4.15 9.39
CA SER A 116 1.74 -3.47 9.43
C SER A 116 1.79 -2.24 10.35
N LEU A 117 1.06 -1.21 9.96
CA LEU A 117 0.84 0.00 10.76
C LEU A 117 -0.55 -0.04 11.39
N ASN A 118 -0.70 0.72 12.49
CA ASN A 118 -1.98 0.91 13.15
C ASN A 118 -2.57 2.28 12.77
N ALA A 119 -3.77 2.29 12.18
CA ALA A 119 -4.48 3.50 11.76
C ALA A 119 -5.57 3.94 12.76
N ASP A 120 -5.64 3.41 13.98
CA ASP A 120 -6.73 3.69 14.91
C ASP A 120 -6.84 5.18 15.23
N LYS A 121 -5.72 5.87 15.45
CA LYS A 121 -5.73 7.32 15.66
C LYS A 121 -6.37 8.06 14.49
N TYR A 122 -6.05 7.68 13.25
CA TYR A 122 -6.61 8.31 12.06
C TYR A 122 -8.11 8.03 11.93
N LYS A 123 -8.55 6.80 12.17
CA LYS A 123 -9.98 6.43 12.19
C LYS A 123 -10.78 7.14 13.28
N GLN A 124 -10.17 7.46 14.42
CA GLN A 124 -10.83 8.21 15.49
C GLN A 124 -10.98 9.71 15.18
N LEU A 125 -10.06 10.25 14.39
CA LEU A 125 -10.04 11.67 14.02
C LEU A 125 -10.80 11.97 12.73
N THR A 126 -11.18 10.94 11.98
CA THR A 126 -11.80 11.05 10.65
C THR A 126 -12.85 9.96 10.46
N ASP A 127 -13.61 10.04 9.36
CA ASP A 127 -14.55 8.99 8.93
C ASP A 127 -13.88 7.89 8.10
N PHE A 128 -12.55 7.73 8.20
CA PHE A 128 -11.79 6.81 7.36
C PHE A 128 -12.26 5.36 7.53
N LYS A 129 -12.66 4.78 6.41
CA LYS A 129 -12.97 3.36 6.26
C LYS A 129 -11.93 2.71 5.35
N ALA A 130 -11.12 1.83 5.94
CA ALA A 130 -10.08 1.14 5.18
C ALA A 130 -10.68 0.34 4.01
N PRO A 131 -10.28 0.61 2.76
CA PRO A 131 -10.72 -0.17 1.61
C PRO A 131 -10.20 -1.61 1.70
N SER A 132 -10.90 -2.55 1.07
CA SER A 132 -10.41 -3.92 0.97
C SER A 132 -9.25 -4.00 -0.03
N TRP A 133 -8.33 -4.95 0.20
CA TRP A 133 -7.25 -5.22 -0.74
C TRP A 133 -7.75 -5.57 -2.13
N GLU A 134 -8.81 -6.37 -2.19
CA GLU A 134 -9.42 -6.76 -3.46
C GLU A 134 -9.91 -5.55 -4.26
N ALA A 135 -10.62 -4.62 -3.61
CA ALA A 135 -11.10 -3.40 -4.26
C ALA A 135 -9.94 -2.52 -4.74
N MET A 136 -8.89 -2.38 -3.93
CA MET A 136 -7.72 -1.56 -4.27
C MET A 136 -6.93 -2.12 -5.45
N ILE A 137 -6.71 -3.45 -5.48
CA ILE A 137 -5.94 -4.08 -6.56
C ILE A 137 -6.75 -4.12 -7.86
N LYS A 138 -8.07 -4.35 -7.77
CA LYS A 138 -8.96 -4.25 -8.92
C LYS A 138 -8.91 -2.86 -9.55
N GLU A 139 -9.08 -1.81 -8.76
CA GLU A 139 -9.00 -0.42 -9.20
C GLU A 139 -7.64 -0.10 -9.86
N LEU A 140 -6.54 -0.57 -9.25
CA LEU A 140 -5.20 -0.38 -9.80
C LEU A 140 -4.99 -1.10 -11.14
N ALA A 141 -5.64 -2.25 -11.36
CA ALA A 141 -5.59 -2.98 -12.61
C ALA A 141 -6.46 -2.35 -13.71
N GLU A 142 -7.51 -1.64 -13.33
CA GLU A 142 -8.40 -0.91 -14.23
C GLU A 142 -7.81 0.45 -14.64
N ASP A 143 -6.96 1.04 -13.81
CA ASP A 143 -6.27 2.32 -14.10
C ASP A 143 -5.09 2.09 -15.06
N ARG A 144 -5.42 1.82 -16.33
CA ARG A 144 -4.41 1.56 -17.37
C ARG A 144 -3.81 2.83 -17.98
N ASP A 145 -4.52 3.94 -17.92
CA ASP A 145 -4.19 5.17 -18.65
C ASP A 145 -3.13 6.03 -17.94
N GLY A 146 -2.87 5.78 -16.67
CA GLY A 146 -1.86 6.52 -15.89
C GLY A 146 -0.41 6.03 -16.06
N TYR A 147 -0.17 4.91 -16.78
CA TYR A 147 1.12 4.20 -16.81
C TYR A 147 1.59 3.80 -18.23
N ILE A 148 1.16 4.55 -19.25
CA ILE A 148 1.60 4.36 -20.65
C ILE A 148 2.72 5.33 -20.96
#